data_7d4ddb5de70bcff46664192667b494e1
#
_entry.id   7d4ddb5de70bcff46664192667b494e1
#
_cell.length_a   1.000
_cell.length_b   1.000
_cell.length_c   1.000
_cell.angle_alpha   90.00
_cell.angle_beta   90.00
_cell.angle_gamma   90.00
#
_symmetry.space_group_name_H-M   'P 1'
#
loop_
_entity.id
_entity.type
_entity.pdbx_description
1 polymer ?
#
loop_
_entity_poly.entity_id
_entity_poly.type
_entity_poly.pdbx_seq_one_letter_code
_entity_poly.pdbx_strand_id
1 'polypeptide(L)'
;GRRIGNISSIITVWSVCSTNMMNSWVYRPLAVVESDDTCDRWDRNGMNFLFHWKAKYPKFKISLFTIPERTSEEMLELLWRHNDWVELCVHGWNHESNFECYGWDYDRTTRFMERVESLGVYKKIFKAPGWTITPGYNGYPADEKALISKDPQAVYKALTDKGYVIIDRHYNAPGRPENAKVVCIDDQDIVVHMHTWPMETGDKNGRNGYQQVVEEHGEPWDNNTEFYFMSEAWERGMFKPCQK
;
A
#
# COMPACT_ATOMS: atom_id res chain seq x y z
N GLY A 1 21.65 -43.97 -8.87
CA GLY A 1 20.86 -43.26 -7.87
C GLY A 1 21.27 -41.81 -7.83
N ARG A 2 20.46 -40.92 -8.47
CA ARG A 2 20.56 -39.44 -8.30
C ARG A 2 19.50 -39.03 -7.33
N ARG A 3 19.87 -38.44 -6.18
CA ARG A 3 18.97 -37.85 -5.21
C ARG A 3 18.34 -36.59 -5.81
N ILE A 4 17.02 -36.55 -5.80
CA ILE A 4 16.21 -35.38 -6.11
C ILE A 4 16.32 -34.46 -4.90
N GLY A 5 16.93 -33.29 -5.08
CA GLY A 5 17.06 -32.27 -4.04
C GLY A 5 15.69 -31.67 -3.70
N ASN A 6 15.47 -31.52 -2.41
CA ASN A 6 14.26 -31.03 -1.76
C ASN A 6 13.92 -29.59 -2.22
N ILE A 7 12.78 -29.42 -2.89
CA ILE A 7 12.16 -28.11 -3.23
C ILE A 7 11.27 -27.69 -2.04
N SER A 8 11.84 -27.66 -0.83
CA SER A 8 11.07 -27.27 0.38
C SER A 8 11.38 -25.89 0.93
N SER A 9 12.29 -25.14 0.30
CA SER A 9 12.77 -23.87 0.88
C SER A 9 12.24 -22.59 0.22
N ILE A 10 11.38 -22.70 -0.80
CA ILE A 10 10.82 -21.51 -1.49
C ILE A 10 9.41 -21.16 -0.98
N ILE A 11 8.75 -22.08 -0.27
CA ILE A 11 7.37 -21.88 0.22
C ILE A 11 7.32 -21.04 1.52
N THR A 12 8.42 -20.87 2.24
CA THR A 12 8.39 -20.30 3.59
C THR A 12 8.35 -18.76 3.62
N VAL A 13 8.73 -18.07 2.56
CA VAL A 13 8.67 -16.58 2.51
C VAL A 13 7.27 -16.09 2.12
N TRP A 14 6.48 -16.91 1.45
CA TRP A 14 5.11 -16.59 1.04
C TRP A 14 4.06 -16.85 2.13
N SER A 15 4.38 -17.66 3.14
CA SER A 15 3.42 -18.11 4.16
C SER A 15 3.00 -17.00 5.15
N VAL A 16 3.78 -15.97 5.36
CA VAL A 16 3.42 -14.87 6.28
C VAL A 16 2.55 -13.82 5.58
N CYS A 17 2.69 -13.66 4.27
CA CYS A 17 1.81 -12.79 3.49
C CYS A 17 0.51 -13.50 3.05
N SER A 18 0.50 -14.84 2.96
CA SER A 18 -0.58 -15.62 2.35
C SER A 18 -1.78 -15.88 3.25
N THR A 19 -1.64 -15.86 4.56
CA THR A 19 -2.78 -16.15 5.46
C THR A 19 -3.83 -15.04 5.48
N ASN A 20 -3.44 -13.78 5.25
CA ASN A 20 -4.40 -12.67 5.19
C ASN A 20 -4.81 -12.29 3.77
N MET A 21 -4.02 -12.66 2.74
CA MET A 21 -4.46 -12.49 1.36
C MET A 21 -5.60 -13.46 0.95
N MET A 22 -5.72 -14.63 1.56
CA MET A 22 -6.84 -15.54 1.25
C MET A 22 -8.20 -14.93 1.56
N ASN A 23 -8.30 -13.99 2.51
CA ASN A 23 -9.53 -13.26 2.78
C ASN A 23 -9.85 -12.19 1.70
N SER A 24 -8.89 -11.82 0.86
CA SER A 24 -9.11 -10.82 -0.20
C SER A 24 -9.93 -11.32 -1.38
N TRP A 25 -10.10 -12.64 -1.53
CA TRP A 25 -10.76 -13.28 -2.68
C TRP A 25 -12.25 -13.61 -2.44
N VAL A 26 -12.79 -13.28 -1.28
CA VAL A 26 -14.23 -13.35 -1.04
C VAL A 26 -14.89 -12.19 -1.76
N TYR A 27 -15.96 -12.49 -2.53
CA TYR A 27 -16.80 -11.47 -3.17
C TYR A 27 -17.16 -10.34 -2.21
N ARG A 28 -16.99 -9.11 -2.65
CA ARG A 28 -17.22 -7.92 -1.84
C ARG A 28 -18.25 -7.01 -2.49
N PRO A 29 -19.40 -6.81 -1.84
CA PRO A 29 -20.38 -5.82 -2.30
C PRO A 29 -19.85 -4.38 -2.16
N LEU A 30 -18.88 -4.15 -1.26
CA LEU A 30 -18.16 -2.89 -1.07
C LEU A 30 -16.67 -3.16 -1.17
N ALA A 31 -15.93 -2.35 -1.93
CA ALA A 31 -14.50 -2.50 -2.10
C ALA A 31 -13.76 -1.16 -2.02
N VAL A 32 -12.68 -1.14 -1.25
CA VAL A 32 -11.64 -0.12 -1.27
C VAL A 32 -10.40 -0.80 -1.83
N VAL A 33 -10.12 -0.55 -3.11
CA VAL A 33 -8.98 -1.14 -3.79
C VAL A 33 -7.78 -0.23 -3.65
N GLU A 34 -6.63 -0.78 -3.26
CA GLU A 34 -5.42 0.00 -3.12
C GLU A 34 -4.19 -0.77 -3.62
N SER A 35 -3.19 -0.03 -4.13
CA SER A 35 -1.95 -0.61 -4.63
C SER A 35 -0.76 0.18 -4.15
N ASP A 36 0.29 -0.53 -3.70
CA ASP A 36 1.57 0.05 -3.30
C ASP A 36 2.54 0.21 -4.47
N ASP A 37 3.64 0.91 -4.21
CA ASP A 37 4.83 1.03 -5.07
C ASP A 37 4.61 1.71 -6.42
N THR A 38 3.56 2.48 -6.58
CA THR A 38 3.32 3.23 -7.83
C THR A 38 4.40 4.29 -8.03
N CYS A 39 5.12 4.21 -9.14
CA CYS A 39 6.17 5.17 -9.55
C CYS A 39 6.52 4.99 -11.04
N ASP A 40 7.51 5.72 -11.57
CA ASP A 40 7.93 5.64 -12.98
C ASP A 40 8.44 4.27 -13.43
N ARG A 41 8.85 3.42 -12.47
CA ARG A 41 9.15 2.01 -12.74
C ARG A 41 7.89 1.18 -13.00
N TRP A 42 6.75 1.76 -12.70
CA TRP A 42 5.47 1.17 -13.03
C TRP A 42 5.37 1.12 -14.53
N ASP A 43 5.54 -0.03 -15.08
CA ASP A 43 5.53 -0.17 -16.50
C ASP A 43 4.12 0.08 -17.08
N ARG A 44 4.08 0.21 -18.40
CA ARG A 44 2.81 0.38 -19.10
C ARG A 44 1.82 -0.75 -18.84
N ASN A 45 2.28 -1.91 -18.40
CA ASN A 45 1.40 -3.05 -18.12
C ASN A 45 0.53 -2.83 -16.88
N GLY A 46 1.08 -2.22 -15.81
CA GLY A 46 0.30 -1.84 -14.63
C GLY A 46 -0.82 -0.88 -14.98
N MET A 47 -0.52 0.19 -15.73
CA MET A 47 -1.53 1.15 -16.18
C MET A 47 -2.57 0.53 -17.11
N ASN A 48 -2.14 -0.25 -18.11
CA ASN A 48 -3.05 -0.93 -19.03
C ASN A 48 -4.02 -1.85 -18.29
N PHE A 49 -3.54 -2.51 -17.25
CA PHE A 49 -4.36 -3.38 -16.42
C PHE A 49 -5.44 -2.61 -15.65
N LEU A 50 -5.10 -1.45 -15.07
CA LEU A 50 -6.08 -0.58 -14.42
C LEU A 50 -7.13 -0.04 -15.40
N PHE A 51 -6.71 0.38 -16.60
CA PHE A 51 -7.65 0.80 -17.65
C PHE A 51 -8.57 -0.34 -18.09
N HIS A 52 -8.05 -1.56 -18.18
CA HIS A 52 -8.86 -2.73 -18.47
C HIS A 52 -9.95 -2.94 -17.40
N TRP A 53 -9.60 -2.83 -16.12
CA TRP A 53 -10.58 -2.93 -15.04
C TRP A 53 -11.58 -1.79 -15.04
N LYS A 54 -11.14 -0.56 -15.27
CA LYS A 54 -12.05 0.58 -15.38
C LYS A 54 -13.05 0.40 -16.51
N ALA A 55 -12.61 -0.14 -17.65
CA ALA A 55 -13.49 -0.44 -18.78
C ALA A 55 -14.48 -1.59 -18.47
N LYS A 56 -14.02 -2.63 -17.77
CA LYS A 56 -14.84 -3.78 -17.37
C LYS A 56 -15.81 -3.45 -16.24
N TYR A 57 -15.39 -2.62 -15.29
CA TYR A 57 -16.15 -2.20 -14.11
C TYR A 57 -16.28 -0.66 -14.09
N PRO A 58 -17.34 -0.08 -14.66
CA PRO A 58 -17.46 1.38 -14.76
C PRO A 58 -17.40 2.14 -13.43
N LYS A 59 -17.80 1.49 -12.32
CA LYS A 59 -17.73 2.06 -10.97
C LYS A 59 -16.35 1.92 -10.33
N PHE A 60 -15.40 1.20 -10.95
CA PHE A 60 -14.08 0.91 -10.39
C PHE A 60 -13.35 2.19 -9.95
N LYS A 61 -12.82 2.15 -8.73
CA LYS A 61 -11.95 3.17 -8.13
C LYS A 61 -10.77 2.50 -7.46
N ILE A 62 -9.63 3.19 -7.43
CA ILE A 62 -8.41 2.70 -6.80
C ILE A 62 -7.65 3.85 -6.14
N SER A 63 -7.08 3.57 -4.95
CA SER A 63 -6.14 4.45 -4.26
C SER A 63 -4.72 3.94 -4.49
N LEU A 64 -3.89 4.73 -5.17
CA LEU A 64 -2.51 4.38 -5.50
C LEU A 64 -1.57 5.02 -4.47
N PHE A 65 -0.86 4.18 -3.72
CA PHE A 65 0.20 4.60 -2.83
C PHE A 65 1.47 4.77 -3.65
N THR A 66 1.77 6.01 -3.99
CA THR A 66 2.89 6.37 -4.87
C THR A 66 4.13 6.73 -4.07
N ILE A 67 5.29 6.53 -4.69
CA ILE A 67 6.60 6.90 -4.15
C ILE A 67 6.95 8.30 -4.70
N PRO A 68 6.80 9.39 -3.92
CA PRO A 68 6.83 10.76 -4.46
C PRO A 68 8.11 11.11 -5.21
N GLU A 69 9.29 10.75 -4.68
CA GLU A 69 10.59 11.06 -5.31
C GLU A 69 10.86 10.27 -6.58
N ARG A 70 10.14 9.17 -6.80
CA ARG A 70 10.29 8.28 -7.96
C ARG A 70 9.16 8.40 -8.97
N THR A 71 8.26 9.35 -8.77
CA THR A 71 7.11 9.59 -9.66
C THR A 71 7.31 10.93 -10.37
N SER A 72 7.53 10.88 -11.67
CA SER A 72 7.72 12.08 -12.50
C SER A 72 6.46 12.94 -12.58
N GLU A 73 6.63 14.20 -12.98
CA GLU A 73 5.51 15.11 -13.22
C GLU A 73 4.58 14.56 -14.31
N GLU A 74 5.13 13.95 -15.36
CA GLU A 74 4.37 13.33 -16.43
C GLU A 74 3.50 12.18 -15.92
N MET A 75 4.03 11.34 -15.04
CA MET A 75 3.25 10.25 -14.42
C MET A 75 2.18 10.81 -13.49
N LEU A 76 2.51 11.80 -12.66
CA LEU A 76 1.53 12.46 -11.79
C LEU A 76 0.40 13.11 -12.61
N GLU A 77 0.73 13.79 -13.70
CA GLU A 77 -0.26 14.40 -14.60
C GLU A 77 -1.14 13.32 -15.25
N LEU A 78 -0.55 12.22 -15.72
CA LEU A 78 -1.29 11.11 -16.29
C LEU A 78 -2.29 10.52 -15.29
N LEU A 79 -1.87 10.25 -14.07
CA LEU A 79 -2.72 9.72 -13.02
C LEU A 79 -3.80 10.72 -12.60
N TRP A 80 -3.43 12.00 -12.47
CA TRP A 80 -4.35 13.07 -12.09
C TRP A 80 -5.46 13.33 -13.12
N ARG A 81 -5.21 13.11 -14.40
CA ARG A 81 -6.26 13.16 -15.44
C ARG A 81 -7.38 12.14 -15.22
N HIS A 82 -7.15 11.15 -14.39
CA HIS A 82 -8.10 10.09 -14.05
C HIS A 82 -8.57 10.18 -12.59
N ASN A 83 -8.56 11.37 -11.99
CA ASN A 83 -8.89 11.58 -10.58
C ASN A 83 -10.35 11.28 -10.20
N ASP A 84 -11.20 11.01 -11.16
CA ASP A 84 -12.55 10.50 -10.98
C ASP A 84 -12.59 9.03 -10.53
N TRP A 85 -11.51 8.25 -10.82
CA TRP A 85 -11.40 6.86 -10.42
C TRP A 85 -10.01 6.43 -9.94
N VAL A 86 -9.04 7.36 -9.94
CA VAL A 86 -7.69 7.16 -9.36
C VAL A 86 -7.46 8.19 -8.28
N GLU A 87 -7.11 7.76 -7.08
CA GLU A 87 -6.69 8.61 -5.96
C GLU A 87 -5.21 8.40 -5.69
N LEU A 88 -4.46 9.48 -5.45
CA LEU A 88 -3.04 9.41 -5.10
C LEU A 88 -2.85 9.56 -3.60
N CYS A 89 -2.20 8.55 -2.99
CA CYS A 89 -1.80 8.49 -1.60
C CYS A 89 -0.28 8.37 -1.49
N VAL A 90 0.28 8.58 -0.30
CA VAL A 90 1.72 8.68 -0.08
C VAL A 90 2.30 7.35 0.41
N HIS A 91 3.35 6.84 -0.26
CA HIS A 91 4.08 5.63 0.14
C HIS A 91 5.53 5.94 0.47
N GLY A 92 5.77 6.41 1.69
CA GLY A 92 7.10 6.91 2.07
C GLY A 92 7.51 8.17 1.29
N TRP A 93 8.81 8.32 1.02
CA TRP A 93 9.36 9.39 0.20
C TRP A 93 10.06 8.84 -1.06
N ASN A 94 11.09 7.99 -0.90
CA ASN A 94 11.89 7.46 -2.01
C ASN A 94 11.95 5.93 -2.07
N HIS A 95 11.45 5.26 -1.06
CA HIS A 95 11.43 3.80 -0.95
C HIS A 95 12.81 3.16 -1.23
N GLU A 96 13.88 3.72 -0.64
CA GLU A 96 15.23 3.13 -0.74
C GLU A 96 15.25 1.71 -0.17
N SER A 97 14.43 1.48 0.85
CA SER A 97 14.23 0.16 1.46
C SER A 97 12.82 0.07 2.07
N ASN A 98 12.41 -1.14 2.43
CA ASN A 98 11.20 -1.37 3.21
C ASN A 98 11.28 -0.76 4.62
N PHE A 99 12.43 -0.22 5.01
CA PHE A 99 12.69 0.37 6.32
C PHE A 99 12.97 1.87 6.24
N GLU A 100 12.57 2.50 5.15
CA GLU A 100 12.84 3.91 4.89
C GLU A 100 12.47 4.80 6.08
N CYS A 101 11.30 4.59 6.69
CA CYS A 101 10.80 5.41 7.78
C CYS A 101 11.59 5.24 9.09
N TYR A 102 12.40 4.20 9.23
CA TYR A 102 13.23 4.00 10.44
C TYR A 102 14.28 5.09 10.64
N GLY A 103 14.76 5.69 9.57
CA GLY A 103 15.73 6.78 9.61
C GLY A 103 15.12 8.19 9.71
N TRP A 104 13.79 8.29 9.82
CA TRP A 104 13.12 9.58 9.88
C TRP A 104 13.00 10.09 11.32
N ASP A 105 13.06 11.41 11.46
CA ASP A 105 12.69 12.16 12.63
C ASP A 105 11.49 13.08 12.34
N TYR A 106 11.07 13.87 13.32
CA TYR A 106 9.96 14.80 13.18
C TYR A 106 10.17 15.80 12.04
N ASP A 107 11.34 16.43 12.01
CA ASP A 107 11.66 17.49 11.05
C ASP A 107 11.78 16.93 9.61
N ARG A 108 12.41 15.76 9.47
CA ARG A 108 12.54 15.09 8.19
C ARG A 108 11.18 14.67 7.65
N THR A 109 10.34 14.06 8.47
CA THR A 109 8.98 13.69 8.12
C THR A 109 8.17 14.90 7.70
N THR A 110 8.23 15.99 8.49
CA THR A 110 7.53 17.24 8.19
C THR A 110 7.95 17.81 6.83
N ARG A 111 9.27 17.91 6.58
CA ARG A 111 9.78 18.42 5.28
C ARG A 111 9.34 17.58 4.09
N PHE A 112 9.33 16.24 4.22
CA PHE A 112 8.87 15.38 3.14
C PHE A 112 7.38 15.58 2.87
N MET A 113 6.57 15.66 3.91
CA MET A 113 5.13 15.89 3.74
C MET A 113 4.83 17.28 3.18
N GLU A 114 5.60 18.30 3.52
CA GLU A 114 5.48 19.63 2.92
C GLU A 114 5.78 19.62 1.41
N ARG A 115 6.80 18.89 1.01
CA ARG A 115 7.11 18.70 -0.43
C ARG A 115 5.99 17.94 -1.14
N VAL A 116 5.45 16.90 -0.56
CA VAL A 116 4.29 16.16 -1.09
C VAL A 116 3.08 17.09 -1.22
N GLU A 117 2.79 17.87 -0.17
CA GLU A 117 1.65 18.80 -0.15
C GLU A 117 1.80 19.91 -1.21
N SER A 118 3.03 20.34 -1.49
CA SER A 118 3.30 21.36 -2.53
C SER A 118 2.98 20.90 -3.95
N LEU A 119 2.93 19.59 -4.20
CA LEU A 119 2.53 19.03 -5.49
C LEU A 119 1.02 19.12 -5.74
N GLY A 120 0.20 19.27 -4.70
CA GLY A 120 -1.24 19.55 -4.79
C GLY A 120 -2.12 18.42 -5.29
N VAL A 121 -1.57 17.24 -5.56
CA VAL A 121 -2.29 16.09 -6.16
C VAL A 121 -2.55 14.95 -5.18
N TYR A 122 -1.87 14.94 -4.04
CA TYR A 122 -1.94 13.86 -3.07
C TYR A 122 -3.03 14.08 -2.01
N LYS A 123 -3.68 13.01 -1.63
CA LYS A 123 -4.49 12.98 -0.41
C LYS A 123 -3.58 12.84 0.82
N LYS A 124 -4.03 13.37 1.96
CA LYS A 124 -3.33 13.22 3.25
C LYS A 124 -3.55 11.83 3.83
N ILE A 125 -3.12 10.82 3.08
CA ILE A 125 -3.13 9.41 3.47
C ILE A 125 -1.73 8.88 3.25
N PHE A 126 -1.15 8.32 4.31
CA PHE A 126 0.23 7.85 4.34
C PHE A 126 0.30 6.37 4.70
N LYS A 127 1.10 5.64 3.97
CA LYS A 127 1.49 4.26 4.27
C LYS A 127 3.01 4.16 4.21
N ALA A 128 3.62 3.59 5.24
CA ALA A 128 5.07 3.37 5.25
C ALA A 128 5.46 2.22 4.33
N PRO A 129 6.59 2.32 3.59
CA PRO A 129 7.20 1.18 2.91
C PRO A 129 7.36 0.00 3.87
N GLY A 130 7.05 -1.21 3.38
CA GLY A 130 7.07 -2.41 4.20
C GLY A 130 6.13 -2.40 5.41
N TRP A 131 5.16 -1.47 5.46
CA TRP A 131 4.21 -1.29 6.57
C TRP A 131 4.88 -0.92 7.89
N THR A 132 6.09 -0.34 7.87
CA THR A 132 6.88 -0.19 9.08
C THR A 132 7.33 1.24 9.31
N ILE A 133 6.80 1.85 10.37
CA ILE A 133 7.35 3.06 11.00
C ILE A 133 8.22 2.66 12.19
N THR A 134 7.80 1.64 12.93
CA THR A 134 8.48 1.17 14.14
C THR A 134 9.31 -0.09 13.87
N PRO A 135 10.62 -0.10 14.17
CA PRO A 135 11.49 -1.25 14.01
C PRO A 135 10.97 -2.50 14.74
N GLY A 136 11.12 -3.67 14.11
CA GLY A 136 10.70 -4.95 14.70
C GLY A 136 9.18 -5.17 14.75
N TYR A 137 8.40 -4.21 14.28
CA TYR A 137 6.97 -4.32 14.13
C TYR A 137 6.62 -4.90 12.75
N ASN A 138 5.58 -5.71 12.63
CA ASN A 138 5.15 -6.39 11.39
C ASN A 138 6.02 -7.58 10.93
N GLY A 139 6.79 -8.21 11.83
CA GLY A 139 7.55 -9.42 11.50
C GLY A 139 8.80 -9.19 10.67
N TYR A 140 9.13 -7.95 10.32
CA TYR A 140 10.42 -7.62 9.77
C TYR A 140 11.44 -7.53 10.91
N PRO A 141 12.58 -8.23 10.82
CA PRO A 141 13.62 -8.12 11.84
C PRO A 141 14.04 -6.66 11.95
N ALA A 142 14.24 -6.21 13.18
CA ALA A 142 15.01 -4.99 13.41
C ALA A 142 16.42 -5.29 12.89
N ASP A 143 16.71 -4.99 11.63
CA ASP A 143 18.05 -5.12 11.10
C ASP A 143 18.93 -4.13 11.88
N GLU A 144 19.88 -4.64 12.63
CA GLU A 144 20.81 -3.83 13.43
C GLU A 144 21.60 -2.82 12.59
N LYS A 145 21.61 -3.01 11.26
CA LYS A 145 22.24 -2.11 10.29
C LYS A 145 21.30 -1.06 9.71
N ALA A 146 19.99 -1.19 9.87
CA ALA A 146 19.07 -0.14 9.50
C ALA A 146 19.36 1.07 10.40
N LEU A 147 19.43 2.27 9.82
CA LEU A 147 19.49 3.52 10.55
C LEU A 147 18.19 3.65 11.35
N ILE A 148 18.16 3.02 12.51
CA ILE A 148 17.00 2.98 13.38
C ILE A 148 16.72 4.41 13.82
N SER A 149 15.54 4.92 13.49
CA SER A 149 15.04 6.12 14.12
C SER A 149 15.10 5.90 15.63
N LYS A 150 15.81 6.79 16.32
CA LYS A 150 15.87 6.76 17.79
C LYS A 150 14.51 7.08 18.41
N ASP A 151 13.57 7.57 17.59
CA ASP A 151 12.26 7.99 18.04
C ASP A 151 11.18 7.74 16.95
N PRO A 152 10.64 6.51 16.87
CA PRO A 152 9.51 6.21 15.97
C PRO A 152 8.27 7.06 16.26
N GLN A 153 8.11 7.53 17.53
CA GLN A 153 7.01 8.40 17.92
C GLN A 153 7.04 9.72 17.16
N ALA A 154 8.25 10.20 16.83
CA ALA A 154 8.42 11.46 16.10
C ALA A 154 7.81 11.39 14.69
N VAL A 155 7.92 10.26 14.00
CA VAL A 155 7.30 10.06 12.68
C VAL A 155 5.78 10.08 12.78
N TYR A 156 5.22 9.28 13.69
CA TYR A 156 3.78 9.28 13.94
C TYR A 156 3.25 10.64 14.33
N LYS A 157 4.00 11.34 15.22
CA LYS A 157 3.63 12.69 15.67
C LYS A 157 3.61 13.68 14.51
N ALA A 158 4.62 13.70 13.66
CA ALA A 158 4.69 14.62 12.52
C ALA A 158 3.53 14.37 11.52
N LEU A 159 3.24 13.11 11.20
CA LEU A 159 2.11 12.75 10.35
C LEU A 159 0.78 13.17 10.96
N THR A 160 0.61 12.97 12.27
CA THR A 160 -0.61 13.34 13.00
C THR A 160 -0.80 14.85 13.02
N ASP A 161 0.26 15.61 13.34
CA ASP A 161 0.23 17.08 13.39
C ASP A 161 -0.09 17.69 12.01
N LYS A 162 0.35 17.03 10.94
CA LYS A 162 0.02 17.40 9.56
C LYS A 162 -1.35 16.92 9.11
N GLY A 163 -2.08 16.16 9.94
CA GLY A 163 -3.44 15.71 9.69
C GLY A 163 -3.56 14.51 8.76
N TYR A 164 -2.48 13.75 8.56
CA TYR A 164 -2.52 12.53 7.76
C TYR A 164 -3.33 11.42 8.42
N VAL A 165 -4.04 10.65 7.60
CA VAL A 165 -4.53 9.32 7.95
C VAL A 165 -3.39 8.33 7.69
N ILE A 166 -3.07 7.54 8.69
CA ILE A 166 -1.97 6.57 8.63
C ILE A 166 -2.55 5.19 8.38
N ILE A 167 -2.12 4.56 7.30
CA ILE A 167 -2.48 3.17 7.02
C ILE A 167 -1.42 2.31 7.68
N ASP A 168 -1.83 1.58 8.72
CA ASP A 168 -0.98 0.69 9.49
C ASP A 168 -1.51 -0.74 9.38
N ARG A 169 -0.71 -1.71 9.74
CA ARG A 169 -1.11 -3.10 9.67
C ARG A 169 -1.92 -3.52 10.89
N HIS A 170 -1.44 -3.17 12.08
CA HIS A 170 -2.00 -3.60 13.36
C HIS A 170 -2.20 -2.44 14.34
N TYR A 171 -3.05 -2.67 15.34
CA TYR A 171 -3.35 -1.70 16.39
C TYR A 171 -2.13 -1.31 17.24
N ASN A 172 -1.27 -2.26 17.57
CA ASN A 172 -0.26 -2.12 18.62
C ASN A 172 1.08 -1.51 18.18
N ALA A 173 1.09 -0.62 17.16
CA ALA A 173 2.31 0.05 16.75
C ALA A 173 2.87 0.91 17.90
N PRO A 174 4.06 0.60 18.46
CA PRO A 174 4.65 1.37 19.54
C PRO A 174 4.88 2.82 19.13
N GLY A 175 4.58 3.75 20.04
CA GLY A 175 4.84 5.18 19.84
C GLY A 175 3.77 5.92 19.05
N ARG A 176 2.69 5.30 18.68
CA ARG A 176 1.58 5.95 18.00
C ARG A 176 0.78 6.82 18.97
N PRO A 177 0.57 8.14 18.69
CA PRO A 177 -0.24 9.02 19.52
C PRO A 177 -1.71 8.55 19.56
N GLU A 178 -2.40 8.74 20.68
CA GLU A 178 -3.82 8.39 20.83
C GLU A 178 -4.73 9.12 19.84
N ASN A 179 -4.37 10.34 19.47
CA ASN A 179 -5.13 11.17 18.52
C ASN A 179 -4.75 10.92 17.06
N ALA A 180 -3.89 9.95 16.76
CA ALA A 180 -3.54 9.59 15.41
C ALA A 180 -4.75 9.01 14.66
N LYS A 181 -4.97 9.49 13.44
CA LYS A 181 -5.99 8.95 12.52
C LYS A 181 -5.41 7.72 11.87
N VAL A 182 -5.87 6.53 12.25
CA VAL A 182 -5.28 5.27 11.79
C VAL A 182 -6.34 4.33 11.24
N VAL A 183 -6.00 3.67 10.12
CA VAL A 183 -6.71 2.51 9.58
C VAL A 183 -5.80 1.30 9.74
N CYS A 184 -6.24 0.31 10.52
CA CYS A 184 -5.56 -0.97 10.64
C CYS A 184 -6.05 -1.88 9.53
N ILE A 185 -5.21 -2.09 8.52
CA ILE A 185 -5.63 -2.70 7.26
C ILE A 185 -6.07 -4.16 7.42
N ASP A 186 -5.39 -4.92 8.31
CA ASP A 186 -5.70 -6.33 8.55
C ASP A 186 -7.08 -6.54 9.21
N ASP A 187 -7.65 -5.49 9.80
CA ASP A 187 -8.98 -5.51 10.41
C ASP A 187 -10.10 -5.18 9.41
N GLN A 188 -9.77 -4.84 8.15
CA GLN A 188 -10.72 -4.31 7.19
C GLN A 188 -11.17 -5.36 6.16
N ASP A 189 -12.44 -5.72 6.19
CA ASP A 189 -13.01 -6.67 5.22
C ASP A 189 -13.23 -6.06 3.84
N ILE A 190 -13.34 -4.73 3.75
CA ILE A 190 -13.64 -4.02 2.49
C ILE A 190 -12.40 -3.66 1.69
N VAL A 191 -11.20 -3.79 2.27
CA VAL A 191 -9.96 -3.41 1.59
C VAL A 191 -9.39 -4.58 0.78
N VAL A 192 -8.98 -4.26 -0.45
CA VAL A 192 -8.25 -5.16 -1.33
C VAL A 192 -6.89 -4.56 -1.60
N HIS A 193 -5.88 -5.12 -0.95
CA HIS A 193 -4.48 -4.74 -1.14
C HIS A 193 -3.86 -5.46 -2.32
N MET A 194 -3.07 -4.75 -3.12
CA MET A 194 -2.37 -5.35 -4.24
C MET A 194 -1.06 -4.63 -4.57
N HIS A 195 -0.29 -5.24 -5.46
CA HIS A 195 0.79 -4.60 -6.19
C HIS A 195 0.55 -4.78 -7.67
N THR A 196 0.47 -3.70 -8.41
CA THR A 196 0.17 -3.74 -9.85
C THR A 196 1.42 -3.67 -10.73
N TRP A 197 2.61 -3.61 -10.12
CA TRP A 197 3.87 -3.69 -10.84
C TRP A 197 4.23 -5.14 -11.23
N PRO A 198 4.95 -5.36 -12.36
CA PRO A 198 5.43 -6.68 -12.75
C PRO A 198 6.35 -7.25 -11.67
N MET A 199 6.10 -8.47 -11.25
CA MET A 199 7.02 -9.15 -10.33
C MET A 199 8.32 -9.42 -11.07
N GLU A 200 9.44 -8.85 -10.60
CA GLU A 200 10.80 -9.08 -11.13
C GLU A 200 11.22 -10.56 -11.07
N THR A 201 10.52 -11.35 -10.29
CA THR A 201 10.85 -12.75 -10.03
C THR A 201 9.84 -13.70 -10.67
N GLY A 202 10.04 -13.97 -11.96
CA GLY A 202 9.71 -15.29 -12.47
C GLY A 202 8.42 -15.47 -13.25
N ASP A 203 7.60 -14.47 -13.49
CA ASP A 203 6.54 -14.64 -14.49
C ASP A 203 7.08 -14.37 -15.89
N LYS A 204 7.28 -15.46 -16.62
CA LYS A 204 7.72 -15.43 -18.03
C LYS A 204 6.74 -14.71 -18.97
N ASN A 205 5.53 -14.43 -18.50
CA ASN A 205 4.48 -13.78 -19.26
C ASN A 205 4.36 -12.28 -18.95
N GLY A 206 5.19 -11.74 -18.06
CA GLY A 206 5.19 -10.32 -17.69
C GLY A 206 3.97 -9.89 -16.89
N ARG A 207 3.23 -10.83 -16.28
CA ARG A 207 2.07 -10.52 -15.44
C ARG A 207 2.54 -10.02 -14.07
N ASN A 208 1.84 -9.05 -13.50
CA ASN A 208 2.05 -8.70 -12.09
C ASN A 208 1.45 -9.76 -11.14
N GLY A 209 1.82 -9.72 -9.88
CA GLY A 209 1.39 -10.73 -8.91
C GLY A 209 -0.12 -10.79 -8.76
N TYR A 210 -0.82 -9.66 -8.88
CA TYR A 210 -2.27 -9.62 -8.81
C TYR A 210 -2.94 -10.26 -10.03
N GLN A 211 -2.44 -10.02 -11.24
CA GLN A 211 -2.94 -10.67 -12.45
C GLN A 211 -2.85 -12.19 -12.36
N GLN A 212 -1.74 -12.71 -11.82
CA GLN A 212 -1.59 -14.16 -11.62
C GLN A 212 -2.69 -14.71 -10.72
N VAL A 213 -2.91 -14.07 -9.58
CA VAL A 213 -3.89 -14.54 -8.61
C VAL A 213 -5.31 -14.40 -9.14
N VAL A 214 -5.64 -13.31 -9.85
CA VAL A 214 -6.96 -13.12 -10.48
C VAL A 214 -7.25 -14.20 -11.53
N GLU A 215 -6.26 -14.58 -12.34
CA GLU A 215 -6.40 -15.66 -13.31
C GLU A 215 -6.62 -17.02 -12.64
N GLU A 216 -6.04 -17.25 -11.47
CA GLU A 216 -6.17 -18.51 -10.73
C GLU A 216 -7.47 -18.60 -9.92
N HIS A 217 -7.92 -17.50 -9.33
CA HIS A 217 -8.99 -17.49 -8.33
C HIS A 217 -10.19 -16.60 -8.69
N GLY A 218 -10.09 -15.81 -9.74
CA GLY A 218 -11.11 -14.84 -10.14
C GLY A 218 -10.99 -13.49 -9.40
N GLU A 219 -11.77 -12.52 -9.81
CA GLU A 219 -11.81 -11.18 -9.21
C GLU A 219 -12.75 -11.17 -7.99
N PRO A 220 -12.40 -10.46 -6.90
CA PRO A 220 -13.21 -10.42 -5.67
C PRO A 220 -14.41 -9.47 -5.78
N TRP A 221 -14.71 -8.94 -6.95
CA TRP A 221 -15.80 -8.00 -7.23
C TRP A 221 -16.50 -8.31 -8.55
N ASP A 222 -17.66 -7.69 -8.75
CA ASP A 222 -18.44 -7.72 -9.98
C ASP A 222 -19.01 -6.34 -10.32
N ASN A 223 -19.94 -6.29 -11.30
CA ASN A 223 -20.58 -5.04 -11.72
C ASN A 223 -21.51 -4.42 -10.66
N ASN A 224 -21.88 -5.16 -9.62
CA ASN A 224 -22.71 -4.65 -8.52
C ASN A 224 -21.86 -4.10 -7.36
N THR A 225 -20.55 -4.36 -7.35
CA THR A 225 -19.66 -3.84 -6.33
C THR A 225 -19.63 -2.32 -6.34
N GLU A 226 -19.81 -1.72 -5.16
CA GLU A 226 -19.59 -0.31 -4.95
C GLU A 226 -18.14 -0.06 -4.54
N PHE A 227 -17.45 0.77 -5.32
CA PHE A 227 -16.05 1.10 -5.09
C PHE A 227 -15.91 2.46 -4.44
N TYR A 228 -15.03 2.55 -3.45
CA TYR A 228 -14.69 3.78 -2.75
C TYR A 228 -13.19 4.01 -2.77
N PHE A 229 -12.79 5.27 -2.80
CA PHE A 229 -11.41 5.63 -2.47
C PHE A 229 -11.14 5.42 -0.98
N MET A 230 -9.88 5.28 -0.62
CA MET A 230 -9.43 5.23 0.77
C MET A 230 -9.91 6.48 1.54
N SER A 231 -9.80 7.66 0.92
CA SER A 231 -10.26 8.92 1.52
C SER A 231 -11.78 8.95 1.71
N GLU A 232 -12.55 8.55 0.70
CA GLU A 232 -14.02 8.50 0.80
C GLU A 232 -14.48 7.52 1.88
N ALA A 233 -13.85 6.35 1.97
CA ALA A 233 -14.17 5.36 2.99
C ALA A 233 -13.84 5.86 4.40
N TRP A 234 -12.73 6.58 4.55
CA TRP A 234 -12.36 7.24 5.81
C TRP A 234 -13.39 8.29 6.21
N GLU A 235 -13.70 9.23 5.33
CA GLU A 235 -14.63 10.33 5.58
C GLU A 235 -16.06 9.85 5.92
N ARG A 236 -16.46 8.72 5.34
CA ARG A 236 -17.76 8.08 5.60
C ARG A 236 -17.78 7.19 6.84
N GLY A 237 -16.64 7.02 7.54
CA GLY A 237 -16.53 6.14 8.70
C GLY A 237 -16.79 4.67 8.38
N MET A 238 -16.40 4.21 7.18
CA MET A 238 -16.63 2.84 6.71
C MET A 238 -15.61 1.84 7.28
N PHE A 239 -14.48 2.32 7.78
CA PHE A 239 -13.47 1.45 8.37
C PHE A 239 -13.84 1.03 9.79
N LYS A 240 -13.61 -0.24 10.08
CA LYS A 240 -13.71 -0.76 11.45
C LYS A 240 -12.62 -0.14 12.32
N PRO A 241 -12.90 0.12 13.60
CA PRO A 241 -11.86 0.48 14.54
C PRO A 241 -10.77 -0.59 14.57
N CYS A 242 -9.51 -0.16 14.76
CA CYS A 242 -8.41 -1.10 14.96
C CYS A 242 -8.68 -2.00 16.18
N GLN A 243 -8.57 -3.29 15.99
CA GLN A 243 -8.77 -4.26 17.08
C GLN A 243 -7.54 -4.30 17.99
N LYS A 244 -7.78 -4.34 19.31
CA LYS A 244 -6.74 -4.41 20.33
C LYS A 244 -6.19 -5.83 20.47
#